data_e5e3f4adea0a261f3e6c7cb9024efe7d
#
_entry.id   e5e3f4adea0a261f3e6c7cb9024efe7d
#
_cell.length_a   1.000
_cell.length_b   1.000
_cell.length_c   1.000
_cell.angle_alpha   90.00
_cell.angle_beta   90.00
_cell.angle_gamma   90.00
#
_symmetry.space_group_name_H-M   'P 1'
#
loop_
_entity.id
_entity.type
_entity.pdbx_description
1 polymer ?
#
loop_
_entity_poly.entity_id
_entity_poly.type
_entity_poly.pdbx_seq_one_letter_code
_entity_poly.pdbx_strand_id
1 'polypeptide(L)'
;STLLASSAASDVYKRQVEFFASVVLCGFVEYFTSLYLEISCGRRWWNYNGYFLNLNGRICAEGLLVFGLGGVAIVYIIAPLLDNFFRKIKLRVVGAVCAALIVAFIVDMVYSKKNPNTGKGISTFNDNTPEYMLAEMYQGAEDRYEDRISFNQKF
;
A
#
# COMPACT_ATOMS: atom_id res chain seq x y z
N SER A 1 -15.21 -33.67 -24.18
CA SER A 1 -13.91 -32.99 -23.89
C SER A 1 -13.96 -31.44 -24.05
N THR A 2 -14.79 -30.93 -24.94
CA THR A 2 -14.92 -29.48 -25.21
C THR A 2 -15.52 -28.68 -24.04
N LEU A 3 -16.45 -29.22 -23.30
CA LEU A 3 -17.08 -28.57 -22.15
C LEU A 3 -16.10 -28.35 -20.98
N LEU A 4 -15.22 -29.32 -20.73
CA LEU A 4 -14.20 -29.21 -19.69
C LEU A 4 -13.13 -28.16 -20.06
N ALA A 5 -12.74 -28.10 -21.33
CA ALA A 5 -11.81 -27.10 -21.81
C ALA A 5 -12.40 -25.66 -21.72
N SER A 6 -13.67 -25.51 -22.04
CA SER A 6 -14.39 -24.22 -21.92
C SER A 6 -14.50 -23.75 -20.47
N SER A 7 -14.80 -24.65 -19.54
CA SER A 7 -14.86 -24.34 -18.10
C SER A 7 -13.48 -23.93 -17.58
N ALA A 8 -12.43 -24.68 -17.90
CA ALA A 8 -11.07 -24.37 -17.49
C ALA A 8 -10.60 -23.00 -18.04
N ALA A 9 -10.90 -22.70 -19.30
CA ALA A 9 -10.58 -21.40 -19.89
C ALA A 9 -11.31 -20.23 -19.19
N SER A 10 -12.59 -20.43 -18.84
CA SER A 10 -13.36 -19.45 -18.08
C SER A 10 -12.76 -19.19 -16.68
N ASP A 11 -12.29 -20.22 -16.01
CA ASP A 11 -11.71 -20.10 -14.67
C ASP A 11 -10.33 -19.39 -14.71
N VAL A 12 -9.52 -19.67 -15.72
CA VAL A 12 -8.25 -18.95 -15.95
C VAL A 12 -8.52 -17.48 -16.22
N TYR A 13 -9.50 -17.16 -17.07
CA TYR A 13 -9.87 -15.78 -17.36
C TYR A 13 -10.33 -15.02 -16.11
N LYS A 14 -11.17 -15.62 -15.25
CA LYS A 14 -11.61 -15.00 -14.00
C LYS A 14 -10.43 -14.67 -13.08
N ARG A 15 -9.45 -15.58 -12.96
CA ARG A 15 -8.27 -15.33 -12.13
C ARG A 15 -7.39 -14.22 -12.68
N GLN A 16 -7.27 -14.11 -14.01
CA GLN A 16 -6.55 -13.01 -14.64
C GLN A 16 -7.25 -11.66 -14.38
N VAL A 17 -8.57 -11.61 -14.53
CA VAL A 17 -9.36 -10.39 -14.23
C VAL A 17 -9.19 -9.98 -12.78
N GLU A 18 -9.26 -10.93 -11.84
CA GLU A 18 -9.06 -10.67 -10.42
C GLU A 18 -7.65 -10.13 -10.11
N PHE A 19 -6.63 -10.74 -10.74
CA PHE A 19 -5.26 -10.27 -10.61
C PHE A 19 -5.11 -8.81 -11.05
N PHE A 20 -5.55 -8.48 -12.25
CA PHE A 20 -5.44 -7.12 -12.78
C PHE A 20 -6.32 -6.13 -12.02
N ALA A 21 -7.52 -6.52 -11.61
CA ALA A 21 -8.39 -5.70 -10.79
C ALA A 21 -7.73 -5.36 -9.45
N SER A 22 -7.12 -6.34 -8.80
CA SER A 22 -6.37 -6.14 -7.55
C SER A 22 -5.16 -5.23 -7.74
N VAL A 23 -4.38 -5.41 -8.81
CA VAL A 23 -3.26 -4.55 -9.17
C VAL A 23 -3.71 -3.10 -9.31
N VAL A 24 -4.76 -2.86 -10.10
CA VAL A 24 -5.26 -1.51 -10.36
C VAL A 24 -5.83 -0.89 -9.09
N LEU A 25 -6.73 -1.59 -8.40
CA LEU A 25 -7.40 -1.07 -7.21
C LEU A 25 -6.41 -0.76 -6.08
N CYS A 26 -5.54 -1.72 -5.75
CA CYS A 26 -4.56 -1.52 -4.69
C CYS A 26 -3.52 -0.46 -5.05
N GLY A 27 -3.07 -0.42 -6.30
CA GLY A 27 -2.16 0.62 -6.78
C GLY A 27 -2.77 2.02 -6.68
N PHE A 28 -4.05 2.19 -7.01
CA PHE A 28 -4.77 3.45 -6.79
C PHE A 28 -4.82 3.81 -5.31
N VAL A 29 -5.25 2.89 -4.46
CA VAL A 29 -5.36 3.14 -3.02
C VAL A 29 -4.00 3.50 -2.44
N GLU A 30 -2.94 2.77 -2.77
CA GLU A 30 -1.59 3.02 -2.29
C GLU A 30 -1.05 4.38 -2.75
N TYR A 31 -1.22 4.70 -4.03
CA TYR A 31 -0.77 5.98 -4.58
C TYR A 31 -1.47 7.18 -3.93
N PHE A 32 -2.80 7.14 -3.84
CA PHE A 32 -3.57 8.23 -3.26
C PHE A 32 -3.39 8.34 -1.74
N THR A 33 -3.23 7.21 -1.04
CA THR A 33 -2.91 7.22 0.40
C THR A 33 -1.55 7.87 0.64
N SER A 34 -0.53 7.52 -0.13
CA SER A 34 0.78 8.14 -0.04
C SER A 34 0.73 9.64 -0.30
N LEU A 35 0.00 10.05 -1.36
CA LEU A 35 -0.19 11.46 -1.71
C LEU A 35 -0.91 12.23 -0.59
N TYR A 36 -2.00 11.66 -0.07
CA TYR A 36 -2.77 12.26 1.01
C TYR A 36 -1.93 12.42 2.29
N LEU A 37 -1.18 11.41 2.68
CA LEU A 37 -0.32 11.45 3.86
C LEU A 37 0.80 12.49 3.70
N GLU A 38 1.41 12.59 2.52
CA GLU A 38 2.43 13.60 2.26
C GLU A 38 1.87 15.01 2.34
N ILE A 39 0.69 15.27 1.77
CA ILE A 39 0.02 16.58 1.85
C ILE A 39 -0.43 16.91 3.28
N SER A 40 -0.98 15.93 4.00
CA SER A 40 -1.55 16.15 5.34
C SER A 40 -0.52 16.17 6.45
N CYS A 41 0.56 15.40 6.34
CA CYS A 41 1.57 15.23 7.37
C CYS A 41 2.93 15.85 6.99
N GLY A 42 3.06 16.39 5.77
CA GLY A 42 4.32 16.96 5.26
C GLY A 42 5.45 15.93 5.08
N ARG A 43 5.16 14.65 5.17
CA ARG A 43 6.17 13.58 5.12
C ARG A 43 5.67 12.37 4.33
N ARG A 44 6.59 11.72 3.61
CA ARG A 44 6.34 10.42 3.00
C ARG A 44 6.51 9.32 4.04
N TRP A 45 5.56 8.41 4.12
CA TRP A 45 5.61 7.26 5.02
C TRP A 45 6.39 6.10 4.41
N TRP A 46 6.49 6.03 3.09
CA TRP A 46 7.34 5.09 2.35
C TRP A 46 7.84 5.73 1.05
N ASN A 47 8.92 5.19 0.53
CA ASN A 47 9.54 5.68 -0.69
C ASN A 47 10.13 4.53 -1.50
N TYR A 48 9.58 4.31 -2.68
CA TYR A 48 10.03 3.28 -3.62
C TYR A 48 10.98 3.84 -4.70
N ASN A 49 11.64 4.96 -4.46
CA ASN A 49 12.68 5.46 -5.36
C ASN A 49 13.80 4.41 -5.44
N GLY A 50 14.15 3.99 -6.66
CA GLY A 50 15.13 2.93 -6.89
C GLY A 50 14.54 1.55 -7.19
N TYR A 51 13.23 1.33 -6.97
CA TYR A 51 12.54 0.12 -7.42
C TYR A 51 12.16 0.20 -8.89
N PHE A 52 12.06 -0.99 -9.52
CA PHE A 52 11.70 -1.09 -10.92
C PHE A 52 10.28 -0.52 -11.18
N LEU A 53 10.17 0.30 -12.24
CA LEU A 53 8.92 0.96 -12.63
C LEU A 53 8.21 1.65 -11.45
N ASN A 54 8.95 2.38 -10.62
CA ASN A 54 8.29 3.20 -9.60
C ASN A 54 7.63 4.43 -10.24
N LEU A 55 6.47 4.80 -9.71
CA LEU A 55 5.74 6.00 -10.07
C LEU A 55 5.83 7.01 -8.92
N ASN A 56 6.65 8.04 -9.09
CA ASN A 56 6.91 9.09 -8.09
C ASN A 56 7.35 8.57 -6.71
N GLY A 57 7.97 7.37 -6.66
CA GLY A 57 8.35 6.71 -5.41
C GLY A 57 7.18 6.28 -4.53
N ARG A 58 5.92 6.32 -5.03
CA ARG A 58 4.72 5.98 -4.26
C ARG A 58 4.27 4.54 -4.45
N ILE A 59 4.42 4.03 -5.67
CA ILE A 59 4.13 2.63 -6.05
C ILE A 59 5.25 2.11 -6.92
N CYS A 60 5.43 0.79 -6.97
CA CYS A 60 6.41 0.11 -7.82
C CYS A 60 5.83 -1.19 -8.40
N ALA A 61 6.42 -1.69 -9.50
CA ALA A 61 5.93 -2.89 -10.16
C ALA A 61 5.96 -4.12 -9.25
N GLU A 62 6.97 -4.25 -8.41
CA GLU A 62 7.11 -5.37 -7.46
C GLU A 62 5.97 -5.36 -6.42
N GLY A 63 5.64 -4.19 -5.85
CA GLY A 63 4.50 -4.04 -4.94
C GLY A 63 3.18 -4.36 -5.63
N LEU A 64 2.97 -3.89 -6.85
CA LEU A 64 1.78 -4.19 -7.64
C LEU A 64 1.62 -5.68 -7.95
N LEU A 65 2.71 -6.40 -8.23
CA LEU A 65 2.68 -7.86 -8.41
C LEU A 65 2.25 -8.56 -7.12
N VAL A 66 2.77 -8.14 -5.97
CA VAL A 66 2.38 -8.70 -4.66
C VAL A 66 0.89 -8.46 -4.41
N PHE A 67 0.35 -7.30 -4.72
CA PHE A 67 -1.09 -7.02 -4.60
C PHE A 67 -1.92 -7.89 -5.54
N GLY A 68 -1.50 -8.06 -6.78
CA GLY A 68 -2.19 -8.95 -7.72
C GLY A 68 -2.24 -10.41 -7.24
N LEU A 69 -1.10 -10.95 -6.84
CA LEU A 69 -1.00 -12.31 -6.30
C LEU A 69 -1.77 -12.45 -4.98
N GLY A 70 -1.66 -11.45 -4.10
CA GLY A 70 -2.38 -11.40 -2.84
C GLY A 70 -3.89 -11.37 -3.03
N GLY A 71 -4.41 -10.59 -3.98
CA GLY A 71 -5.83 -10.55 -4.33
C GLY A 71 -6.36 -11.91 -4.76
N VAL A 72 -5.66 -12.57 -5.68
CA VAL A 72 -6.01 -13.93 -6.12
C VAL A 72 -5.97 -14.92 -4.94
N ALA A 73 -4.94 -14.86 -4.10
CA ALA A 73 -4.84 -15.73 -2.93
C ALA A 73 -5.98 -15.48 -1.92
N ILE A 74 -6.34 -14.22 -1.69
CA ILE A 74 -7.45 -13.86 -0.79
C ILE A 74 -8.75 -14.42 -1.32
N VAL A 75 -9.08 -14.19 -2.59
CA VAL A 75 -10.38 -14.57 -3.16
C VAL A 75 -10.51 -16.10 -3.30
N TYR A 76 -9.47 -16.80 -3.74
CA TYR A 76 -9.57 -18.21 -4.07
C TYR A 76 -9.12 -19.16 -2.96
N ILE A 77 -8.36 -18.70 -1.99
CA ILE A 77 -7.84 -19.52 -0.90
C ILE A 77 -8.41 -19.06 0.45
N ILE A 78 -8.18 -17.79 0.80
CA ILE A 78 -8.46 -17.28 2.14
C ILE A 78 -9.97 -17.13 2.35
N ALA A 79 -10.70 -16.54 1.40
CA ALA A 79 -12.13 -16.30 1.54
C ALA A 79 -12.93 -17.60 1.69
N PRO A 80 -12.71 -18.68 0.92
CA PRO A 80 -13.41 -19.96 1.16
C PRO A 80 -13.08 -20.59 2.51
N LEU A 81 -11.83 -20.47 2.97
CA LEU A 81 -11.43 -20.97 4.29
C LEU A 81 -12.14 -20.21 5.41
N LEU A 82 -12.19 -18.89 5.29
CA LEU A 82 -12.88 -18.02 6.25
C LEU A 82 -14.39 -18.24 6.24
N ASP A 83 -15.02 -18.41 5.07
CA ASP A 83 -16.46 -18.71 4.97
C ASP A 83 -16.80 -20.01 5.72
N ASN A 84 -16.03 -21.07 5.49
CA ASN A 84 -16.19 -22.33 6.20
C ASN A 84 -15.99 -22.20 7.73
N PHE A 85 -15.06 -21.34 8.14
CA PHE A 85 -14.79 -21.08 9.55
C PHE A 85 -15.93 -20.28 10.19
N PHE A 86 -16.37 -19.19 9.54
CA PHE A 86 -17.40 -18.30 10.07
C PHE A 86 -18.78 -18.97 10.13
N ARG A 87 -19.09 -19.89 9.23
CA ARG A 87 -20.32 -20.70 9.28
C ARG A 87 -20.46 -21.53 10.57
N LYS A 88 -19.33 -21.86 11.22
CA LYS A 88 -19.29 -22.62 12.47
C LYS A 88 -19.40 -21.75 13.72
N ILE A 89 -19.25 -20.43 13.59
CA ILE A 89 -19.22 -19.50 14.72
C ILE A 89 -20.57 -18.79 14.85
N LYS A 90 -21.06 -18.62 16.08
CA LYS A 90 -22.28 -17.86 16.35
C LYS A 90 -22.08 -16.40 15.95
N LEU A 91 -23.05 -15.81 15.26
CA LEU A 91 -23.02 -14.42 14.77
C LEU A 91 -22.67 -13.40 15.88
N ARG A 92 -23.13 -13.66 17.11
CA ARG A 92 -22.80 -12.79 18.27
C ARG A 92 -21.30 -12.72 18.56
N VAL A 93 -20.59 -13.84 18.42
CA VAL A 93 -19.13 -13.90 18.64
C VAL A 93 -18.41 -13.15 17.52
N VAL A 94 -18.84 -13.35 16.27
CA VAL A 94 -18.30 -12.62 15.13
C VAL A 94 -18.48 -11.10 15.32
N GLY A 95 -19.68 -10.67 15.71
CA GLY A 95 -19.96 -9.26 15.98
C GLY A 95 -19.09 -8.67 17.10
N ALA A 96 -18.89 -9.41 18.20
CA ALA A 96 -18.02 -8.97 19.29
C ALA A 96 -16.54 -8.84 18.86
N VAL A 97 -16.05 -9.80 18.09
CA VAL A 97 -14.68 -9.75 17.54
C VAL A 97 -14.52 -8.58 16.57
N CYS A 98 -15.47 -8.37 15.65
CA CYS A 98 -15.44 -7.23 14.74
C CYS A 98 -15.44 -5.89 15.50
N ALA A 99 -16.30 -5.76 16.53
CA ALA A 99 -16.33 -4.55 17.36
C ALA A 99 -14.99 -4.31 18.06
N ALA A 100 -14.37 -5.35 18.63
CA ALA A 100 -13.07 -5.26 19.28
C ALA A 100 -11.96 -4.84 18.29
N LEU A 101 -11.98 -5.40 17.07
CA LEU A 101 -11.01 -5.03 16.01
C LEU A 101 -11.21 -3.59 15.54
N ILE A 102 -12.44 -3.12 15.41
CA ILE A 102 -12.73 -1.72 15.05
C ILE A 102 -12.20 -0.77 16.13
N VAL A 103 -12.43 -1.09 17.41
CA VAL A 103 -11.91 -0.28 18.52
C VAL A 103 -10.37 -0.26 18.51
N ALA A 104 -9.73 -1.42 18.36
CA ALA A 104 -8.29 -1.51 18.25
C ALA A 104 -7.74 -0.68 17.06
N PHE A 105 -8.39 -0.75 15.91
CA PHE A 105 -8.02 0.04 14.73
C PHE A 105 -8.15 1.54 14.98
N ILE A 106 -9.23 2.00 15.64
CA ILE A 106 -9.41 3.42 15.97
C ILE A 106 -8.32 3.89 16.94
N VAL A 107 -8.01 3.08 17.96
CA VAL A 107 -6.93 3.39 18.92
C VAL A 107 -5.59 3.49 18.21
N ASP A 108 -5.26 2.53 17.35
CA ASP A 108 -4.03 2.53 16.56
C ASP A 108 -3.96 3.75 15.63
N MET A 109 -5.03 4.07 14.94
CA MET A 109 -5.11 5.25 14.08
C MET A 109 -4.88 6.56 14.84
N VAL A 110 -5.45 6.70 16.04
CA VAL A 110 -5.26 7.88 16.89
C VAL A 110 -3.81 7.93 17.40
N TYR A 111 -3.26 6.78 17.80
CA TYR A 111 -1.89 6.68 18.26
C TYR A 111 -0.89 7.03 17.15
N SER A 112 -1.06 6.46 15.97
CA SER A 112 -0.21 6.70 14.79
C SER A 112 -0.27 8.16 14.33
N LYS A 113 -1.44 8.80 14.46
CA LYS A 113 -1.58 10.23 14.14
C LYS A 113 -0.85 11.13 15.15
N LYS A 114 -0.80 10.74 16.42
CA LYS A 114 -0.06 11.48 17.47
C LYS A 114 1.45 11.22 17.42
N ASN A 115 1.84 10.03 16.99
CA ASN A 115 3.23 9.58 16.88
C ASN A 115 3.53 9.22 15.43
N PRO A 116 3.63 10.18 14.51
CA PRO A 116 3.90 9.88 13.11
C PRO A 116 5.25 9.17 13.00
N ASN A 117 5.30 8.17 12.14
CA ASN A 117 6.53 7.44 11.85
C ASN A 117 7.60 8.41 11.31
N THR A 118 8.70 8.56 12.04
CA THR A 118 9.74 9.57 11.75
C THR A 118 10.72 9.09 10.67
N GLY A 119 10.20 8.54 9.57
CA GLY A 119 11.02 8.19 8.41
C GLY A 119 11.73 6.83 8.49
N LYS A 120 11.56 6.06 9.57
CA LYS A 120 11.91 4.62 9.63
C LYS A 120 10.76 3.74 9.11
N GLY A 121 10.06 4.23 8.07
CA GLY A 121 9.17 3.37 7.30
C GLY A 121 9.97 2.26 6.63
N ILE A 122 9.29 1.33 5.99
CA ILE A 122 9.91 0.35 5.08
C ILE A 122 10.53 1.17 3.92
N SER A 123 11.62 1.85 4.23
CA SER A 123 12.44 2.48 3.23
C SER A 123 13.29 1.37 2.65
N THR A 124 13.10 1.12 1.42
CA THR A 124 13.93 0.28 0.57
C THR A 124 15.28 0.90 0.27
N PHE A 125 15.65 1.91 0.99
CA PHE A 125 17.03 2.32 1.07
C PHE A 125 17.77 1.21 1.82
N ASN A 126 18.55 0.47 1.04
CA ASN A 126 19.55 -0.45 1.54
C ASN A 126 20.21 0.22 2.76
N ASP A 127 20.25 -0.45 3.92
CA ASP A 127 20.90 0.05 5.15
C ASP A 127 22.37 0.47 4.94
N ASN A 128 22.89 0.24 3.74
CA ASN A 128 24.22 0.67 3.28
C ASN A 128 24.23 2.06 2.63
N THR A 129 23.11 2.79 2.55
CA THR A 129 23.15 4.17 2.10
C THR A 129 23.62 5.01 3.29
N PRO A 130 24.84 5.58 3.25
CA PRO A 130 25.37 6.33 4.38
C PRO A 130 24.41 7.47 4.74
N GLU A 131 24.16 7.64 6.03
CA GLU A 131 23.23 8.64 6.58
C GLU A 131 23.53 10.07 6.07
N TYR A 132 24.78 10.34 5.74
CA TYR A 132 25.22 11.60 5.12
C TYR A 132 24.69 11.81 3.69
N MET A 133 24.54 10.75 2.86
CA MET A 133 23.98 10.88 1.52
C MET A 133 22.48 11.19 1.55
N LEU A 134 21.77 10.66 2.55
CA LEU A 134 20.36 10.99 2.80
C LEU A 134 20.25 12.46 3.24
N ALA A 135 21.11 12.91 4.15
CA ALA A 135 21.16 14.30 4.60
C ALA A 135 21.44 15.27 3.44
N GLU A 136 22.40 14.96 2.56
CA GLU A 136 22.68 15.78 1.38
C GLU A 136 21.52 15.81 0.37
N MET A 137 20.82 14.69 0.17
CA MET A 137 19.63 14.66 -0.69
C MET A 137 18.49 15.51 -0.13
N TYR A 138 18.28 15.51 1.20
CA TYR A 138 17.27 16.34 1.85
C TYR A 138 17.68 17.82 1.83
N GLN A 139 18.92 18.15 2.15
CA GLN A 139 19.44 19.52 2.08
C GLN A 139 19.37 20.10 0.66
N GLY A 140 19.81 19.35 -0.34
CA GLY A 140 19.69 19.78 -1.73
C GLY A 140 18.27 19.88 -2.28
N ALA A 141 17.28 19.29 -1.61
CA ALA A 141 15.85 19.47 -1.92
C ALA A 141 15.31 20.74 -1.24
N GLU A 142 15.75 21.03 -0.03
CA GLU A 142 15.37 22.22 0.76
C GLU A 142 15.95 23.50 0.13
N ASP A 143 17.21 23.48 -0.28
CA ASP A 143 17.85 24.58 -0.99
C ASP A 143 17.15 24.92 -2.31
N ARG A 144 16.76 23.90 -3.09
CA ARG A 144 15.98 24.11 -4.32
C ARG A 144 14.56 24.62 -4.08
N TYR A 145 14.00 24.37 -2.93
CA TYR A 145 12.69 24.88 -2.55
C TYR A 145 12.79 26.35 -2.14
N GLU A 146 13.81 26.71 -1.36
CA GLU A 146 14.06 28.10 -0.96
C GLU A 146 14.45 28.97 -2.16
N ASP A 147 15.25 28.47 -3.08
CA ASP A 147 15.58 29.17 -4.33
C ASP A 147 14.33 29.47 -5.18
N ARG A 148 13.37 28.53 -5.23
CA ARG A 148 12.11 28.76 -5.94
C ARG A 148 11.24 29.81 -5.25
N ILE A 149 11.21 29.84 -3.93
CA ILE A 149 10.45 30.86 -3.19
C ILE A 149 11.08 32.23 -3.38
N SER A 150 12.40 32.32 -3.27
CA SER A 150 13.14 33.58 -3.46
C SER A 150 12.99 34.13 -4.89
N PHE A 151 12.95 33.26 -5.89
CA PHE A 151 12.69 33.62 -7.29
C PHE A 151 11.29 34.20 -7.47
N ASN A 152 10.26 33.55 -6.90
CA ASN A 152 8.88 34.01 -7.00
C ASN A 152 8.57 35.29 -6.20
N GLN A 153 9.42 35.66 -5.24
CA GLN A 153 9.27 36.92 -4.48
C GLN A 153 9.93 38.12 -5.17
N LYS A 154 10.75 37.89 -6.20
CA LYS A 154 11.45 38.94 -6.95
C LYS A 154 10.68 39.43 -8.19
N PHE A 155 9.56 38.83 -8.50
CA PHE A 155 8.65 39.19 -9.61
C PHE A 155 7.21 39.31 -9.09
#